data_5c8a032551d74ea3f48f6939a2c09f3f
#
_entry.id   5c8a032551d74ea3f48f6939a2c09f3f
#
_cell.length_a   1.000
_cell.length_b   1.000
_cell.length_c   1.000
_cell.angle_alpha   90.00
_cell.angle_beta   90.00
_cell.angle_gamma   90.00
#
_symmetry.space_group_name_H-M   'P 1'
#
loop_
_entity.id
_entity.type
_entity.pdbx_description
1 polymer ?
#
loop_
_entity_poly.entity_id
_entity_poly.type
_entity_poly.pdbx_seq_one_letter_code
_entity_poly.pdbx_strand_id
1 'polypeptide(L)'
;MAAQAAEPIKIGVLEDQSGDFALATIGKVHGIELAADEINKAGGIAGRPIELVVYDTQSDNTRFQEFMRRVLQRDKVDVVFAGFSSASREAYRPIVDQLNGFAFYNNQYEGGVCDAHMIVTGAVPEQQFSTLIPWMMEKFGKKVYTIAADYNFGQISAEWVRNIVKENGGEMVGEEFIPLGVSQFASTIQNVQKAKPDILITLLVGTAQSSYYEQAASANLHIPMGSSSTSGRPTSTSASSRRASPTCM
;
A
#
# COMPACT_ATOMS: atom_id res chain seq x y z
N MET A 1 26.36 3.70 -42.83
CA MET A 1 25.66 4.68 -42.00
C MET A 1 25.53 4.06 -40.61
N ALA A 2 26.16 4.64 -39.61
CA ALA A 2 25.95 4.20 -38.23
C ALA A 2 24.49 4.54 -37.86
N ALA A 3 23.68 3.55 -37.52
CA ALA A 3 22.36 3.78 -36.98
C ALA A 3 22.53 4.60 -35.69
N GLN A 4 22.00 5.81 -35.67
CA GLN A 4 21.98 6.63 -34.48
C GLN A 4 21.13 5.87 -33.44
N ALA A 5 21.73 5.52 -32.29
CA ALA A 5 20.99 4.85 -31.23
C ALA A 5 19.77 5.72 -30.88
N ALA A 6 18.58 5.09 -30.86
CA ALA A 6 17.37 5.80 -30.51
C ALA A 6 17.47 6.31 -29.06
N GLU A 7 17.02 7.54 -28.82
CA GLU A 7 17.02 8.10 -27.45
C GLU A 7 16.21 7.20 -26.52
N PRO A 8 16.70 6.95 -25.30
CA PRO A 8 15.99 6.10 -24.34
C PRO A 8 14.65 6.69 -23.92
N ILE A 9 13.73 5.84 -23.50
CA ILE A 9 12.55 6.25 -22.73
C ILE A 9 12.99 6.31 -21.28
N LYS A 10 12.96 7.49 -20.68
CA LYS A 10 13.39 7.69 -19.29
C LYS A 10 12.21 7.55 -18.33
N ILE A 11 12.37 6.69 -17.35
CA ILE A 11 11.35 6.44 -16.32
C ILE A 11 11.93 6.82 -14.96
N GLY A 12 11.29 7.78 -14.29
CA GLY A 12 11.57 8.11 -12.90
C GLY A 12 10.97 7.05 -11.97
N VAL A 13 11.73 6.63 -10.96
CA VAL A 13 11.26 5.70 -9.93
C VAL A 13 11.53 6.33 -8.57
N LEU A 14 10.47 6.82 -7.93
CA LEU A 14 10.52 7.48 -6.63
C LEU A 14 9.84 6.59 -5.61
N GLU A 15 10.62 5.76 -4.91
CA GLU A 15 10.10 4.75 -4.00
C GLU A 15 10.91 4.71 -2.70
N ASP A 16 10.27 4.26 -1.63
CA ASP A 16 10.87 4.15 -0.31
C ASP A 16 11.75 2.89 -0.24
N GLN A 17 13.03 3.01 -0.58
CA GLN A 17 13.99 1.91 -0.45
C GLN A 17 14.56 1.81 0.96
N SER A 18 14.38 2.85 1.75
CA SER A 18 14.63 2.90 3.20
C SER A 18 13.47 3.61 3.92
N GLY A 19 13.47 3.62 5.27
CA GLY A 19 12.39 4.19 6.08
C GLY A 19 11.23 3.21 6.34
N ASP A 20 10.10 3.75 6.84
CA ASP A 20 8.98 2.95 7.38
C ASP A 20 8.28 2.05 6.34
N PHE A 21 8.32 2.42 5.08
CA PHE A 21 7.67 1.66 4.00
C PHE A 21 8.61 0.78 3.18
N ALA A 22 9.90 0.76 3.48
CA ALA A 22 10.92 0.05 2.69
C ALA A 22 10.57 -1.42 2.45
N LEU A 23 10.08 -2.14 3.48
CA LEU A 23 9.70 -3.55 3.35
C LEU A 23 8.54 -3.79 2.36
N ALA A 24 7.69 -2.79 2.16
CA ALA A 24 6.56 -2.88 1.24
C ALA A 24 6.93 -2.47 -0.20
N THR A 25 7.97 -1.65 -0.36
CA THR A 25 8.29 -1.00 -1.64
C THR A 25 9.50 -1.56 -2.35
N ILE A 26 10.46 -2.17 -1.63
CA ILE A 26 11.68 -2.71 -2.25
C ILE A 26 11.36 -3.75 -3.36
N GLY A 27 10.36 -4.60 -3.13
CA GLY A 27 9.91 -5.57 -4.13
C GLY A 27 9.32 -4.91 -5.38
N LYS A 28 8.73 -3.70 -5.23
CA LYS A 28 8.18 -2.92 -6.34
C LYS A 28 9.30 -2.33 -7.19
N VAL A 29 10.36 -1.80 -6.56
CA VAL A 29 11.57 -1.33 -7.27
C VAL A 29 12.17 -2.45 -8.09
N HIS A 30 12.43 -3.62 -7.47
CA HIS A 30 12.97 -4.79 -8.17
C HIS A 30 12.07 -5.26 -9.31
N GLY A 31 10.72 -5.17 -9.15
CA GLY A 31 9.77 -5.50 -10.22
C GLY A 31 9.87 -4.54 -11.41
N ILE A 32 10.05 -3.24 -11.15
CA ILE A 32 10.26 -2.23 -12.20
C ILE A 32 11.60 -2.47 -12.92
N GLU A 33 12.67 -2.74 -12.18
CA GLU A 33 13.99 -3.05 -12.73
C GLU A 33 13.95 -4.30 -13.61
N LEU A 34 13.30 -5.37 -13.13
CA LEU A 34 13.14 -6.61 -13.90
C LEU A 34 12.36 -6.37 -15.19
N ALA A 35 11.24 -5.67 -15.12
CA ALA A 35 10.42 -5.36 -16.31
C ALA A 35 11.19 -4.52 -17.32
N ALA A 36 11.94 -3.51 -16.87
CA ALA A 36 12.78 -2.70 -17.75
C ALA A 36 13.88 -3.54 -18.43
N ASP A 37 14.52 -4.44 -17.68
CA ASP A 37 15.53 -5.37 -18.20
C ASP A 37 14.95 -6.33 -19.26
N GLU A 38 13.80 -6.94 -19.00
CA GLU A 38 13.11 -7.82 -19.94
C GLU A 38 12.68 -7.10 -21.22
N ILE A 39 12.12 -5.90 -21.11
CA ILE A 39 11.73 -5.08 -22.26
C ILE A 39 12.96 -4.69 -23.07
N ASN A 40 14.06 -4.29 -22.43
CA ASN A 40 15.30 -3.91 -23.10
C ASN A 40 15.94 -5.09 -23.82
N LYS A 41 15.93 -6.28 -23.22
CA LYS A 41 16.39 -7.53 -23.88
C LYS A 41 15.54 -7.91 -25.09
N ALA A 42 14.27 -7.57 -25.09
CA ALA A 42 13.37 -7.77 -26.21
C ALA A 42 13.50 -6.70 -27.32
N GLY A 43 14.41 -5.72 -27.18
CA GLY A 43 14.66 -4.67 -28.17
C GLY A 43 14.04 -3.32 -27.83
N GLY A 44 13.55 -3.14 -26.60
CA GLY A 44 12.97 -1.88 -26.13
C GLY A 44 11.53 -1.64 -26.63
N ILE A 45 11.02 -0.46 -26.35
CA ILE A 45 9.69 -0.02 -26.83
C ILE A 45 9.89 0.75 -28.13
N ALA A 46 9.36 0.23 -29.22
CA ALA A 46 9.57 0.77 -30.57
C ALA A 46 11.06 1.00 -30.92
N GLY A 47 11.94 0.10 -30.46
CA GLY A 47 13.40 0.19 -30.68
C GLY A 47 14.12 1.16 -29.75
N ARG A 48 13.43 1.77 -28.78
CA ARG A 48 14.00 2.67 -27.75
C ARG A 48 14.21 1.89 -26.44
N PRO A 49 15.42 1.88 -25.86
CA PRO A 49 15.64 1.25 -24.56
C PRO A 49 14.99 2.06 -23.43
N ILE A 50 14.66 1.38 -22.33
CA ILE A 50 14.23 2.01 -21.08
C ILE A 50 15.47 2.35 -20.26
N GLU A 51 15.53 3.58 -19.74
CA GLU A 51 16.48 4.06 -18.75
C GLU A 51 15.74 4.39 -17.47
N LEU A 52 16.13 3.78 -16.34
CA LEU A 52 15.54 4.07 -15.04
C LEU A 52 16.34 5.12 -14.29
N VAL A 53 15.65 6.12 -13.75
CA VAL A 53 16.19 7.15 -12.86
C VAL A 53 15.60 6.93 -11.48
N VAL A 54 16.33 6.25 -10.59
CA VAL A 54 15.83 5.76 -9.31
C VAL A 54 16.32 6.66 -8.16
N TYR A 55 15.39 7.06 -7.29
CA TYR A 55 15.66 7.80 -6.05
C TYR A 55 14.99 7.13 -4.85
N ASP A 56 15.75 7.02 -3.76
CA ASP A 56 15.22 6.58 -2.46
C ASP A 56 14.58 7.76 -1.73
N THR A 57 13.29 7.70 -1.52
CA THR A 57 12.50 8.74 -0.87
C THR A 57 12.48 8.65 0.65
N GLN A 58 12.96 7.54 1.22
CA GLN A 58 13.14 7.30 2.66
C GLN A 58 11.86 7.52 3.49
N SER A 59 10.70 7.26 2.90
CA SER A 59 9.38 7.49 3.49
C SER A 59 9.13 8.96 3.93
N ASP A 60 9.79 9.91 3.28
CA ASP A 60 9.73 11.34 3.59
C ASP A 60 9.01 12.11 2.48
N ASN A 61 7.90 12.77 2.82
CA ASN A 61 7.09 13.53 1.87
C ASN A 61 7.84 14.70 1.23
N THR A 62 8.78 15.33 1.95
CA THR A 62 9.60 16.42 1.42
C THR A 62 10.56 15.92 0.34
N ARG A 63 11.14 14.74 0.54
CA ARG A 63 11.98 14.07 -0.47
C ARG A 63 11.20 13.70 -1.71
N PHE A 64 9.96 13.20 -1.56
CA PHE A 64 9.08 12.99 -2.71
C PHE A 64 8.87 14.26 -3.51
N GLN A 65 8.63 15.39 -2.85
CA GLN A 65 8.47 16.68 -3.53
C GLN A 65 9.75 17.12 -4.23
N GLU A 66 10.89 17.03 -3.55
CA GLU A 66 12.20 17.40 -4.10
C GLU A 66 12.54 16.55 -5.33
N PHE A 67 12.46 15.22 -5.18
CA PHE A 67 12.81 14.31 -6.26
C PHE A 67 11.82 14.36 -7.43
N MET A 68 10.53 14.61 -7.18
CA MET A 68 9.56 14.81 -8.25
C MET A 68 9.94 16.03 -9.11
N ARG A 69 10.31 17.17 -8.50
CA ARG A 69 10.83 18.32 -9.24
C ARG A 69 12.09 17.98 -10.02
N ARG A 70 13.00 17.24 -9.40
CA ARG A 70 14.28 16.87 -9.98
C ARG A 70 14.11 15.98 -11.21
N VAL A 71 13.33 14.90 -11.12
CA VAL A 71 13.14 13.97 -12.24
C VAL A 71 12.43 14.62 -13.42
N LEU A 72 11.46 15.50 -13.17
CA LEU A 72 10.72 16.21 -14.23
C LEU A 72 11.53 17.35 -14.85
N GLN A 73 12.23 18.16 -14.08
CA GLN A 73 12.90 19.35 -14.60
C GLN A 73 14.34 19.11 -15.04
N ARG A 74 15.11 18.34 -14.24
CA ARG A 74 16.53 18.14 -14.47
C ARG A 74 16.81 16.88 -15.27
N ASP A 75 16.27 15.75 -14.83
CA ASP A 75 16.54 14.44 -15.42
C ASP A 75 15.64 14.22 -16.65
N LYS A 76 14.54 14.99 -16.77
CA LYS A 76 13.61 15.03 -17.91
C LYS A 76 13.09 13.67 -18.27
N VAL A 77 12.53 12.98 -17.27
CA VAL A 77 11.91 11.68 -17.48
C VAL A 77 10.58 11.82 -18.23
N ASP A 78 10.23 10.82 -19.02
CA ASP A 78 8.97 10.78 -19.78
C ASP A 78 7.78 10.49 -18.86
N VAL A 79 8.00 9.67 -17.83
CA VAL A 79 6.97 9.22 -16.89
C VAL A 79 7.59 8.86 -15.54
N VAL A 80 6.80 8.94 -14.47
CA VAL A 80 7.26 8.62 -13.11
C VAL A 80 6.39 7.51 -12.50
N PHE A 81 7.02 6.50 -11.91
CA PHE A 81 6.41 5.59 -10.94
C PHE A 81 6.75 6.09 -9.54
N ALA A 82 5.76 6.40 -8.73
CA ALA A 82 6.04 7.06 -7.45
C ALA A 82 5.09 6.68 -6.32
N GLY A 83 5.67 6.44 -5.17
CA GLY A 83 5.04 6.46 -3.87
C GLY A 83 4.34 5.18 -3.45
N PHE A 84 4.37 4.99 -2.13
CA PHE A 84 3.62 3.96 -1.45
C PHE A 84 2.42 4.56 -0.71
N SER A 85 2.65 5.59 0.11
CA SER A 85 1.57 6.17 0.92
C SER A 85 0.73 7.17 0.14
N SER A 86 -0.56 7.23 0.47
CA SER A 86 -1.44 8.28 -0.05
C SER A 86 -0.99 9.68 0.37
N ALA A 87 -0.34 9.80 1.55
CA ALA A 87 0.24 11.06 1.99
C ALA A 87 1.37 11.54 1.07
N SER A 88 2.27 10.65 0.65
CA SER A 88 3.32 11.01 -0.31
C SER A 88 2.74 11.36 -1.68
N ARG A 89 1.71 10.61 -2.14
CA ARG A 89 1.00 10.93 -3.39
C ARG A 89 0.45 12.36 -3.36
N GLU A 90 -0.28 12.74 -2.33
CA GLU A 90 -0.83 14.08 -2.21
C GLU A 90 0.25 15.16 -2.06
N ALA A 91 1.41 14.82 -1.51
CA ALA A 91 2.53 15.75 -1.43
C ALA A 91 3.16 16.05 -2.79
N TYR A 92 3.33 15.06 -3.67
CA TYR A 92 3.97 15.29 -4.97
C TYR A 92 2.98 15.57 -6.12
N ARG A 93 1.70 15.20 -6.02
CA ARG A 93 0.70 15.39 -7.08
C ARG A 93 0.61 16.83 -7.61
N PRO A 94 0.57 17.89 -6.77
CA PRO A 94 0.57 19.27 -7.27
C PRO A 94 1.81 19.64 -8.09
N ILE A 95 2.94 18.97 -7.86
CA ILE A 95 4.18 19.19 -8.60
C ILE A 95 4.09 18.54 -10.00
N VAL A 96 3.50 17.36 -10.07
CA VAL A 96 3.25 16.67 -11.36
C VAL A 96 2.37 17.57 -12.24
N ASP A 97 1.26 18.10 -11.69
CA ASP A 97 0.37 19.02 -12.40
C ASP A 97 1.08 20.31 -12.83
N GLN A 98 1.77 20.98 -11.90
CA GLN A 98 2.46 22.25 -12.16
C GLN A 98 3.52 22.13 -13.26
N LEU A 99 4.20 20.98 -13.33
CA LEU A 99 5.27 20.73 -14.29
C LEU A 99 4.80 19.97 -15.54
N ASN A 100 3.50 19.76 -15.69
CA ASN A 100 2.89 19.01 -16.79
C ASN A 100 3.56 17.64 -16.96
N GLY A 101 3.89 16.99 -15.82
CA GLY A 101 4.45 15.65 -15.78
C GLY A 101 3.37 14.58 -15.92
N PHE A 102 3.78 13.30 -15.83
CA PHE A 102 2.86 12.18 -15.83
C PHE A 102 3.34 11.11 -14.86
N ALA A 103 2.47 10.72 -13.91
CA ALA A 103 2.83 9.80 -12.85
C ALA A 103 1.89 8.60 -12.76
N PHE A 104 2.46 7.44 -12.45
CA PHE A 104 1.73 6.24 -12.06
C PHE A 104 1.84 6.04 -10.55
N TYR A 105 0.69 5.95 -9.89
CA TYR A 105 0.57 5.50 -8.51
C TYR A 105 -0.02 4.09 -8.53
N ASN A 106 0.84 3.09 -8.36
CA ASN A 106 0.49 1.68 -8.52
C ASN A 106 0.37 0.95 -7.17
N ASN A 107 -0.20 1.60 -6.18
CA ASN A 107 -0.50 1.04 -4.88
C ASN A 107 -1.99 1.16 -4.56
N GLN A 108 -2.47 0.33 -3.65
CA GLN A 108 -3.81 0.47 -3.09
C GLN A 108 -3.97 1.85 -2.44
N TYR A 109 -5.16 2.40 -2.48
CA TYR A 109 -5.40 3.74 -1.95
C TYR A 109 -6.87 3.91 -1.55
N GLU A 110 -7.19 5.01 -0.90
CA GLU A 110 -8.53 5.32 -0.37
C GLU A 110 -9.59 5.67 -1.43
N GLY A 111 -9.20 5.83 -2.69
CA GLY A 111 -10.08 6.29 -3.76
C GLY A 111 -10.06 7.81 -3.95
N GLY A 112 -10.91 8.32 -4.85
CA GLY A 112 -11.19 9.75 -5.01
C GLY A 112 -10.14 10.56 -5.79
N VAL A 113 -9.09 9.96 -6.34
CA VAL A 113 -8.14 10.66 -7.20
C VAL A 113 -8.74 10.79 -8.60
N CYS A 114 -9.00 12.04 -9.01
CA CYS A 114 -9.43 12.39 -10.36
C CYS A 114 -8.44 13.45 -10.88
N ASP A 115 -7.49 13.02 -11.69
CA ASP A 115 -6.35 13.83 -12.10
C ASP A 115 -5.89 13.39 -13.49
N ALA A 116 -5.75 14.37 -14.42
CA ALA A 116 -5.36 14.08 -15.80
C ALA A 116 -3.88 13.69 -15.94
N HIS A 117 -3.06 14.02 -14.95
CA HIS A 117 -1.62 13.78 -14.94
C HIS A 117 -1.24 12.55 -14.09
N MET A 118 -2.23 11.84 -13.53
CA MET A 118 -1.97 10.70 -12.65
C MET A 118 -2.83 9.49 -13.01
N ILE A 119 -2.19 8.37 -13.21
CA ILE A 119 -2.86 7.07 -13.32
C ILE A 119 -2.71 6.31 -12.00
N VAL A 120 -3.83 5.96 -11.39
CA VAL A 120 -3.92 5.12 -10.19
C VAL A 120 -4.40 3.74 -10.59
N THR A 121 -3.64 2.69 -10.24
CA THR A 121 -3.91 1.31 -10.67
C THR A 121 -4.23 0.37 -9.52
N GLY A 122 -4.11 0.85 -8.28
CA GLY A 122 -4.36 0.05 -7.08
C GLY A 122 -5.84 -0.07 -6.73
N ALA A 123 -6.17 -1.10 -5.95
CA ALA A 123 -7.52 -1.34 -5.47
C ALA A 123 -7.96 -0.30 -4.43
N VAL A 124 -9.22 0.10 -4.48
CA VAL A 124 -9.85 0.99 -3.50
C VAL A 124 -10.59 0.20 -2.41
N PRO A 125 -10.95 0.81 -1.27
CA PRO A 125 -11.60 0.11 -0.16
C PRO A 125 -12.88 -0.63 -0.53
N GLU A 126 -13.68 -0.08 -1.43
CA GLU A 126 -14.87 -0.76 -1.95
C GLU A 126 -14.52 -2.13 -2.55
N GLN A 127 -13.49 -2.18 -3.39
CA GLN A 127 -13.03 -3.43 -4.02
C GLN A 127 -12.41 -4.41 -3.01
N GLN A 128 -11.79 -3.89 -1.96
CA GLN A 128 -11.11 -4.71 -0.95
C GLN A 128 -12.09 -5.28 0.08
N PHE A 129 -13.08 -4.51 0.51
CA PHE A 129 -13.87 -4.80 1.70
C PHE A 129 -15.32 -5.17 1.43
N SER A 130 -15.91 -4.81 0.28
CA SER A 130 -17.32 -5.05 -0.03
C SER A 130 -17.71 -6.55 0.00
N THR A 131 -16.78 -7.44 -0.27
CA THR A 131 -16.99 -8.89 -0.18
C THR A 131 -16.39 -9.47 1.10
N LEU A 132 -15.22 -9.01 1.51
CA LEU A 132 -14.47 -9.55 2.64
C LEU A 132 -15.24 -9.36 3.96
N ILE A 133 -15.69 -8.14 4.26
CA ILE A 133 -16.33 -7.84 5.54
C ILE A 133 -17.67 -8.59 5.70
N PRO A 134 -18.61 -8.55 4.75
CA PRO A 134 -19.84 -9.34 4.86
C PRO A 134 -19.59 -10.84 5.03
N TRP A 135 -18.63 -11.39 4.28
CA TRP A 135 -18.25 -12.80 4.44
C TRP A 135 -17.68 -13.09 5.84
N MET A 136 -16.82 -12.24 6.38
CA MET A 136 -16.29 -12.42 7.73
C MET A 136 -17.41 -12.30 8.78
N MET A 137 -18.32 -11.33 8.62
CA MET A 137 -19.45 -11.15 9.53
C MET A 137 -20.40 -12.36 9.54
N GLU A 138 -20.62 -12.98 8.38
CA GLU A 138 -21.41 -14.22 8.30
C GLU A 138 -20.75 -15.38 9.03
N LYS A 139 -19.41 -15.50 8.94
CA LYS A 139 -18.66 -16.65 9.46
C LYS A 139 -18.32 -16.54 10.95
N PHE A 140 -18.02 -15.34 11.44
CA PHE A 140 -17.40 -15.16 12.75
C PHE A 140 -18.23 -14.32 13.72
N GLY A 141 -19.19 -13.52 13.21
CA GLY A 141 -20.02 -12.66 14.03
C GLY A 141 -19.95 -11.19 13.59
N LYS A 142 -20.74 -10.33 14.23
CA LYS A 142 -21.05 -8.99 13.72
C LYS A 142 -20.39 -7.85 14.49
N LYS A 143 -19.61 -8.13 15.52
CA LYS A 143 -18.89 -7.12 16.29
C LYS A 143 -17.52 -6.90 15.67
N VAL A 144 -17.32 -5.72 15.09
CA VAL A 144 -16.12 -5.38 14.33
C VAL A 144 -15.28 -4.35 15.09
N TYR A 145 -13.99 -4.58 15.17
CA TYR A 145 -13.02 -3.61 15.64
C TYR A 145 -12.07 -3.23 14.50
N THR A 146 -11.71 -1.96 14.35
CA THR A 146 -10.79 -1.49 13.31
C THR A 146 -9.56 -0.86 13.93
N ILE A 147 -8.37 -1.21 13.41
CA ILE A 147 -7.11 -0.55 13.71
C ILE A 147 -6.56 -0.01 12.40
N ALA A 148 -6.45 1.31 12.27
CA ALA A 148 -6.07 1.98 11.05
C ALA A 148 -4.82 2.85 11.24
N ALA A 149 -4.05 3.04 10.17
CA ALA A 149 -2.96 4.01 10.17
C ALA A 149 -3.53 5.44 10.20
N ASP A 150 -2.94 6.32 11.01
CA ASP A 150 -3.41 7.68 11.21
C ASP A 150 -2.93 8.64 10.10
N TYR A 151 -3.47 8.44 8.90
CA TYR A 151 -3.36 9.34 7.76
C TYR A 151 -4.51 9.10 6.77
N ASN A 152 -4.60 9.89 5.68
CA ASN A 152 -5.74 9.87 4.75
C ASN A 152 -6.17 8.46 4.30
N PHE A 153 -5.23 7.56 3.94
CA PHE A 153 -5.57 6.19 3.58
C PHE A 153 -6.33 5.45 4.70
N GLY A 154 -5.77 5.44 5.92
CA GLY A 154 -6.37 4.70 7.03
C GLY A 154 -7.69 5.31 7.49
N GLN A 155 -7.78 6.64 7.56
CA GLN A 155 -8.97 7.36 8.00
C GLN A 155 -10.14 7.15 7.04
N ILE A 156 -9.93 7.33 5.73
CA ILE A 156 -10.97 7.15 4.71
C ILE A 156 -11.32 5.67 4.54
N SER A 157 -10.34 4.77 4.58
CA SER A 157 -10.63 3.33 4.51
C SER A 157 -11.42 2.83 5.73
N ALA A 158 -11.18 3.38 6.93
CA ALA A 158 -11.96 3.07 8.13
C ALA A 158 -13.42 3.55 7.99
N GLU A 159 -13.65 4.68 7.33
CA GLU A 159 -15.00 5.13 7.01
C GLU A 159 -15.74 4.13 6.11
N TRP A 160 -15.08 3.59 5.09
CA TRP A 160 -15.62 2.52 4.27
C TRP A 160 -15.96 1.27 5.08
N VAL A 161 -15.06 0.86 5.99
CA VAL A 161 -15.32 -0.27 6.90
C VAL A 161 -16.57 -0.02 7.74
N ARG A 162 -16.70 1.16 8.37
CA ARG A 162 -17.89 1.52 9.16
C ARG A 162 -19.17 1.44 8.35
N ASN A 163 -19.16 1.97 7.14
CA ASN A 163 -20.34 1.98 6.26
C ASN A 163 -20.73 0.54 5.87
N ILE A 164 -19.79 -0.28 5.42
CA ILE A 164 -20.03 -1.67 5.04
C ILE A 164 -20.54 -2.48 6.24
N VAL A 165 -19.95 -2.32 7.42
CA VAL A 165 -20.41 -3.00 8.66
C VAL A 165 -21.86 -2.62 8.98
N LYS A 166 -22.17 -1.33 8.95
CA LYS A 166 -23.53 -0.82 9.21
C LYS A 166 -24.54 -1.34 8.20
N GLU A 167 -24.24 -1.29 6.91
CA GLU A 167 -25.11 -1.75 5.82
C GLU A 167 -25.43 -3.24 5.93
N ASN A 168 -24.50 -4.04 6.49
CA ASN A 168 -24.68 -5.47 6.70
C ASN A 168 -25.19 -5.84 8.10
N GLY A 169 -25.69 -4.86 8.87
CA GLY A 169 -26.29 -5.07 10.18
C GLY A 169 -25.27 -5.50 11.25
N GLY A 170 -24.02 -5.04 11.16
CA GLY A 170 -22.98 -5.21 12.16
C GLY A 170 -22.86 -4.02 13.10
N GLU A 171 -21.99 -4.18 14.10
CA GLU A 171 -21.69 -3.20 15.14
C GLU A 171 -20.19 -2.92 15.17
N MET A 172 -19.81 -1.64 15.10
CA MET A 172 -18.45 -1.21 15.40
C MET A 172 -18.25 -1.14 16.91
N VAL A 173 -17.49 -2.05 17.50
CA VAL A 173 -17.21 -2.10 18.94
C VAL A 173 -15.94 -1.36 19.36
N GLY A 174 -15.17 -0.87 18.38
CA GLY A 174 -14.04 0.00 18.60
C GLY A 174 -13.32 0.36 17.31
N GLU A 175 -12.56 1.45 17.39
CA GLU A 175 -11.74 1.94 16.30
C GLU A 175 -10.55 2.71 16.87
N GLU A 176 -9.36 2.45 16.35
CA GLU A 176 -8.14 3.16 16.72
C GLU A 176 -7.37 3.62 15.50
N PHE A 177 -6.84 4.84 15.56
CA PHE A 177 -5.92 5.39 14.57
C PHE A 177 -4.51 5.44 15.15
N ILE A 178 -3.57 4.80 14.47
CA ILE A 178 -2.19 4.61 14.92
C ILE A 178 -1.26 5.46 14.06
N PRO A 179 -0.53 6.42 14.65
CA PRO A 179 0.46 7.19 13.92
C PRO A 179 1.51 6.29 13.23
N LEU A 180 2.01 6.74 12.07
CA LEU A 180 3.09 6.04 11.37
C LEU A 180 4.34 5.96 12.26
N GLY A 181 5.10 4.87 12.16
CA GLY A 181 6.31 4.63 12.95
C GLY A 181 6.07 4.10 14.36
N VAL A 182 4.82 3.95 14.81
CA VAL A 182 4.53 3.29 16.09
C VAL A 182 4.93 1.82 16.03
N SER A 183 5.68 1.38 17.03
CA SER A 183 6.16 -0.01 17.16
C SER A 183 5.66 -0.72 18.42
N GLN A 184 4.89 -0.05 19.31
CA GLN A 184 4.39 -0.59 20.58
C GLN A 184 2.88 -0.63 20.58
N PHE A 185 2.30 -1.83 20.71
CA PHE A 185 0.86 -2.07 20.55
C PHE A 185 0.20 -2.67 21.79
N ALA A 186 0.87 -2.69 22.94
CA ALA A 186 0.32 -3.32 24.15
C ALA A 186 -1.03 -2.72 24.57
N SER A 187 -1.19 -1.39 24.51
CA SER A 187 -2.45 -0.70 24.81
C SER A 187 -3.55 -1.03 23.80
N THR A 188 -3.23 -0.99 22.51
CA THR A 188 -4.17 -1.36 21.44
C THR A 188 -4.66 -2.80 21.60
N ILE A 189 -3.73 -3.74 21.86
CA ILE A 189 -4.08 -5.15 22.08
C ILE A 189 -5.01 -5.30 23.30
N GLN A 190 -4.74 -4.60 24.41
CA GLN A 190 -5.61 -4.59 25.58
C GLN A 190 -7.01 -4.04 25.28
N ASN A 191 -7.09 -2.95 24.49
CA ASN A 191 -8.36 -2.37 24.09
C ASN A 191 -9.17 -3.35 23.23
N VAL A 192 -8.55 -4.01 22.26
CA VAL A 192 -9.17 -5.05 21.44
C VAL A 192 -9.68 -6.21 22.32
N GLN A 193 -8.85 -6.71 23.25
CA GLN A 193 -9.24 -7.78 24.19
C GLN A 193 -10.44 -7.38 25.05
N LYS A 194 -10.46 -6.13 25.51
CA LYS A 194 -11.55 -5.58 26.34
C LYS A 194 -12.84 -5.40 25.55
N ALA A 195 -12.76 -4.97 24.31
CA ALA A 195 -13.90 -4.78 23.41
C ALA A 195 -14.53 -6.10 22.96
N LYS A 196 -13.78 -7.20 22.97
CA LYS A 196 -14.24 -8.55 22.58
C LYS A 196 -14.93 -8.57 21.20
N PRO A 197 -14.29 -8.12 20.14
CA PRO A 197 -14.85 -8.17 18.81
C PRO A 197 -14.92 -9.62 18.30
N ASP A 198 -15.84 -9.87 17.38
CA ASP A 198 -15.90 -11.12 16.62
C ASP A 198 -14.87 -11.16 15.50
N ILE A 199 -14.58 -9.99 14.91
CA ILE A 199 -13.60 -9.79 13.84
C ILE A 199 -12.82 -8.49 14.02
N LEU A 200 -11.60 -8.51 13.54
CA LEU A 200 -10.69 -7.36 13.53
C LEU A 200 -10.33 -7.00 12.08
N ILE A 201 -10.49 -5.73 11.72
CA ILE A 201 -10.04 -5.20 10.44
C ILE A 201 -8.79 -4.34 10.67
N THR A 202 -7.69 -4.71 10.01
CA THR A 202 -6.42 -3.97 10.13
C THR A 202 -6.13 -3.21 8.85
N LEU A 203 -5.95 -1.90 8.99
CA LEU A 203 -5.57 -0.95 7.94
C LEU A 203 -4.20 -0.35 8.27
N LEU A 204 -3.38 -1.12 9.00
CA LEU A 204 -2.00 -0.77 9.29
C LEU A 204 -1.11 -1.04 8.09
N VAL A 205 -0.04 -0.30 7.98
CA VAL A 205 0.93 -0.38 6.88
C VAL A 205 2.37 -0.31 7.39
N GLY A 206 3.31 -0.77 6.56
CA GLY A 206 4.74 -0.66 6.84
C GLY A 206 5.18 -1.41 8.10
N THR A 207 6.12 -0.82 8.83
CA THR A 207 6.70 -1.40 10.05
C THR A 207 5.69 -1.55 11.18
N ALA A 208 4.73 -0.63 11.30
CA ALA A 208 3.67 -0.71 12.30
C ALA A 208 2.80 -1.97 12.15
N GLN A 209 2.49 -2.37 10.91
CA GLN A 209 1.73 -3.59 10.63
C GLN A 209 2.47 -4.85 11.12
N SER A 210 3.75 -4.98 10.81
CA SER A 210 4.56 -6.12 11.25
C SER A 210 4.68 -6.19 12.76
N SER A 211 4.95 -5.05 13.40
CA SER A 211 5.07 -4.95 14.87
C SER A 211 3.75 -5.31 15.57
N TYR A 212 2.62 -4.86 15.03
CA TYR A 212 1.31 -5.23 15.56
C TYR A 212 1.06 -6.74 15.50
N TYR A 213 1.31 -7.37 14.35
CA TYR A 213 1.08 -8.80 14.17
C TYR A 213 1.95 -9.66 15.09
N GLU A 214 3.22 -9.31 15.27
CA GLU A 214 4.13 -10.01 16.18
C GLU A 214 3.68 -9.90 17.63
N GLN A 215 3.26 -8.72 18.07
CA GLN A 215 2.79 -8.49 19.44
C GLN A 215 1.42 -9.11 19.68
N ALA A 216 0.49 -9.03 18.72
CA ALA A 216 -0.81 -9.69 18.80
C ALA A 216 -0.67 -11.21 18.94
N ALA A 217 0.23 -11.81 18.14
CA ALA A 217 0.54 -13.24 18.24
C ALA A 217 1.17 -13.59 19.61
N SER A 218 2.10 -12.78 20.10
CA SER A 218 2.74 -12.95 21.41
C SER A 218 1.76 -12.83 22.58
N ALA A 219 0.73 -11.98 22.41
CA ALA A 219 -0.35 -11.80 23.37
C ALA A 219 -1.47 -12.88 23.26
N ASN A 220 -1.30 -13.89 22.39
CA ASN A 220 -2.30 -14.92 22.09
C ASN A 220 -3.66 -14.33 21.68
N LEU A 221 -3.67 -13.27 20.88
CA LEU A 221 -4.89 -12.67 20.36
C LEU A 221 -5.44 -13.51 19.21
N HIS A 222 -6.43 -14.35 19.51
CA HIS A 222 -7.05 -15.27 18.55
C HIS A 222 -8.39 -14.72 18.04
N ILE A 223 -8.36 -13.62 17.28
CA ILE A 223 -9.53 -13.03 16.64
C ILE A 223 -9.35 -13.14 15.13
N PRO A 224 -10.38 -13.59 14.37
CA PRO A 224 -10.36 -13.56 12.91
C PRO A 224 -10.01 -12.16 12.40
N MET A 225 -8.99 -12.05 11.55
CA MET A 225 -8.45 -10.78 11.12
C MET A 225 -8.51 -10.64 9.60
N GLY A 226 -9.10 -9.55 9.12
CA GLY A 226 -9.03 -9.08 7.75
C GLY A 226 -8.03 -7.93 7.61
N SER A 227 -7.32 -7.86 6.49
CA SER A 227 -6.37 -6.77 6.23
C SER A 227 -6.43 -6.30 4.79
N SER A 228 -6.26 -5.01 4.59
CA SER A 228 -6.13 -4.40 3.25
C SER A 228 -4.77 -4.67 2.60
N SER A 229 -3.76 -4.94 3.40
CA SER A 229 -2.41 -5.21 2.90
C SER A 229 -1.74 -6.32 3.67
N THR A 230 -0.87 -7.06 3.00
CA THR A 230 0.04 -8.02 3.65
C THR A 230 1.46 -7.55 3.40
N SER A 231 2.25 -7.35 4.45
CA SER A 231 3.70 -7.25 4.31
C SER A 231 4.19 -8.60 3.79
N GLY A 232 4.89 -8.62 2.67
CA GLY A 232 5.21 -9.81 1.88
C GLY A 232 6.11 -10.89 2.53
N ARG A 233 6.27 -10.90 3.86
CA ARG A 233 6.80 -12.04 4.60
C ARG A 233 5.66 -12.84 5.22
N PRO A 234 5.55 -14.15 4.99
CA PRO A 234 4.65 -14.97 5.76
C PRO A 234 5.10 -14.93 7.23
N THR A 235 4.40 -14.18 8.05
CA THR A 235 4.53 -14.28 9.50
C THR A 235 4.04 -15.67 9.92
N SER A 236 4.56 -16.19 11.02
CA SER A 236 4.19 -17.53 11.54
C SER A 236 2.68 -17.75 11.71
N THR A 237 1.90 -16.68 11.77
CA THR A 237 0.44 -16.70 11.79
C THR A 237 -0.21 -17.10 10.47
N SER A 238 0.43 -16.85 9.32
CA SER A 238 -0.08 -17.31 8.01
C SER A 238 0.25 -18.78 7.73
N ALA A 239 1.23 -19.36 8.43
CA ALA A 239 1.60 -20.75 8.27
C ALA A 239 0.63 -21.72 8.99
N SER A 240 -0.06 -21.28 10.05
CA SER A 240 -1.03 -22.11 10.78
C SER A 240 -2.37 -22.31 10.04
N SER A 241 -2.73 -21.37 9.13
CA SER A 241 -3.96 -21.49 8.34
C SER A 241 -3.83 -22.43 7.12
N ARG A 242 -2.62 -22.89 6.77
CA ARG A 242 -2.40 -23.81 5.65
C ARG A 242 -2.51 -25.30 6.00
N ARG A 243 -2.87 -25.65 7.24
CA ARG A 243 -3.04 -27.06 7.63
C ARG A 243 -4.50 -27.55 7.64
N ALA A 244 -5.40 -26.91 6.94
CA ALA A 244 -6.75 -27.40 6.76
C ALA A 244 -7.18 -27.24 5.30
N SER A 245 -6.62 -28.06 4.43
CA SER A 245 -7.25 -28.39 3.15
C SER A 245 -7.57 -29.89 3.18
N PRO A 246 -8.85 -30.28 3.32
CA PRO A 246 -9.26 -31.57 2.87
C PRO A 246 -9.50 -31.51 1.37
N THR A 247 -8.73 -32.31 0.63
CA THR A 247 -9.10 -33.06 -0.57
C THR A 247 -10.34 -32.58 -1.32
N CYS A 248 -10.18 -31.94 -2.47
CA CYS A 248 -11.19 -32.00 -3.52
C CYS A 248 -11.23 -33.41 -4.10
N MET A 249 -12.39 -34.05 -4.02
CA MET A 249 -12.88 -35.01 -5.02
C MET A 249 -13.68 -34.27 -6.05
#